data_81ca5a628dbdce345271773ce2d5b728
#
_entry.id   81ca5a628dbdce345271773ce2d5b728
#
_cell.length_a   1.000
_cell.length_b   1.000
_cell.length_c   1.000
_cell.angle_alpha   90.00
_cell.angle_beta   90.00
_cell.angle_gamma   90.00
#
_symmetry.space_group_name_H-M   'P 1'
#
loop_
_entity.id
_entity.type
_entity.pdbx_description
1 polymer ?
#
loop_
_entity_poly.entity_id
_entity_poly.type
_entity_poly.pdbx_seq_one_letter_code
_entity_poly.pdbx_strand_id
1 'polypeptide(L)'
;MKILLTGGSGFLGWNFCKALRFKHEIYAFYFQHKLYLEKCSFQKVDIRNREDVFESVKRIHPDVVVHTAAITNVQMCDQDRELAYSVNVEGTRNLVEASAQVGAKFVYISTDLVYSGDGSFFTEETPPNPKSYYAQTKLEGEEIVKSYDNYIILRLALMYGWGNVFTNSFSDWLHTELRARRKVKVFVDQYRTPIYAVDAVMAIDELISKDVKNEIFNLGGSERISRYEFALKFADVFGYSTDLIIPVPMDSVKTYLAGAKDCSLNINKVQSILSFKLKNVEEGLNSAKKS
;
A
#
# COMPACT_ATOMS: atom_id res chain seq x y z
N MET A 1 19.22 -9.49 -5.09
CA MET A 1 19.47 -8.28 -4.28
C MET A 1 19.13 -8.58 -2.83
N LYS A 2 19.74 -7.87 -1.92
CA LYS A 2 19.44 -7.89 -0.50
C LYS A 2 18.45 -6.76 -0.20
N ILE A 3 17.23 -7.12 0.20
CA ILE A 3 16.13 -6.17 0.40
C ILE A 3 15.79 -6.11 1.88
N LEU A 4 15.79 -4.92 2.45
CA LEU A 4 15.18 -4.64 3.74
C LEU A 4 13.75 -4.16 3.50
N LEU A 5 12.79 -4.88 4.06
CA LEU A 5 11.36 -4.59 3.96
C LEU A 5 10.81 -4.21 5.32
N THR A 6 10.31 -3.01 5.51
CA THR A 6 9.58 -2.68 6.75
C THR A 6 8.11 -3.02 6.61
N GLY A 7 7.42 -3.25 7.72
CA GLY A 7 6.00 -3.66 7.65
C GLY A 7 5.80 -5.08 7.10
N GLY A 8 6.75 -5.99 7.28
CA GLY A 8 6.72 -7.35 6.75
C GLY A 8 5.51 -8.18 7.15
N SER A 9 4.84 -7.86 8.28
CA SER A 9 3.59 -8.50 8.70
C SER A 9 2.31 -7.77 8.21
N GLY A 10 2.46 -6.63 7.52
CA GLY A 10 1.35 -5.91 6.89
C GLY A 10 0.91 -6.57 5.58
N PHE A 11 -0.18 -6.05 5.00
CA PHE A 11 -0.78 -6.64 3.79
C PHE A 11 0.19 -6.65 2.58
N LEU A 12 0.78 -5.49 2.25
CA LEU A 12 1.75 -5.41 1.15
C LEU A 12 3.04 -6.17 1.48
N GLY A 13 3.58 -5.98 2.70
CA GLY A 13 4.81 -6.64 3.12
C GLY A 13 4.74 -8.16 3.09
N TRP A 14 3.62 -8.73 3.52
CA TRP A 14 3.37 -10.18 3.43
C TRP A 14 3.36 -10.68 1.99
N ASN A 15 2.60 -10.00 1.11
CA ASN A 15 2.52 -10.35 -0.31
C ASN A 15 3.89 -10.20 -1.00
N PHE A 16 4.68 -9.19 -0.61
CA PHE A 16 6.04 -8.99 -1.09
C PHE A 16 6.95 -10.18 -0.71
N CYS A 17 6.96 -10.55 0.57
CA CYS A 17 7.70 -11.72 1.04
C CYS A 17 7.24 -12.99 0.32
N LYS A 18 5.93 -13.23 0.23
CA LYS A 18 5.36 -14.43 -0.40
C LYS A 18 5.78 -14.56 -1.87
N ALA A 19 5.75 -13.48 -2.62
CA ALA A 19 6.04 -13.48 -4.05
C ALA A 19 7.54 -13.54 -4.38
N LEU A 20 8.39 -12.87 -3.57
CA LEU A 20 9.79 -12.61 -3.96
C LEU A 20 10.84 -13.35 -3.14
N ARG A 21 10.44 -14.17 -2.15
CA ARG A 21 11.37 -14.88 -1.25
C ARG A 21 12.39 -15.82 -1.93
N PHE A 22 12.09 -16.27 -3.13
CA PHE A 22 13.00 -17.12 -3.92
C PHE A 22 13.83 -16.33 -4.92
N LYS A 23 13.50 -15.05 -5.13
CA LYS A 23 14.21 -14.15 -6.05
C LYS A 23 15.23 -13.27 -5.33
N HIS A 24 14.90 -12.85 -4.10
CA HIS A 24 15.70 -11.91 -3.32
C HIS A 24 15.99 -12.44 -1.91
N GLU A 25 17.05 -11.94 -1.31
CA GLU A 25 17.35 -12.12 0.12
C GLU A 25 16.57 -11.05 0.89
N ILE A 26 15.50 -11.44 1.60
CA ILE A 26 14.56 -10.50 2.22
C ILE A 26 14.72 -10.50 3.74
N TYR A 27 15.02 -9.33 4.29
CA TYR A 27 15.00 -9.01 5.72
C TYR A 27 13.76 -8.19 6.02
N ALA A 28 12.77 -8.80 6.69
CA ALA A 28 11.46 -8.22 6.92
C ALA A 28 11.33 -7.70 8.37
N PHE A 29 11.23 -6.40 8.55
CA PHE A 29 10.95 -5.81 9.86
C PHE A 29 9.46 -5.90 10.19
N TYR A 30 9.15 -6.34 11.41
CA TYR A 30 7.82 -6.31 12.00
C TYR A 30 7.85 -5.62 13.37
N PHE A 31 6.71 -5.14 13.84
CA PHE A 31 6.60 -4.54 15.19
C PHE A 31 5.80 -5.42 16.14
N GLN A 32 4.54 -5.73 15.84
CA GLN A 32 3.65 -6.45 16.74
C GLN A 32 3.54 -7.95 16.41
N HIS A 33 3.35 -8.29 15.14
CA HIS A 33 2.99 -9.63 14.72
C HIS A 33 4.16 -10.33 14.01
N LYS A 34 4.77 -11.29 14.72
CA LYS A 34 5.81 -12.13 14.12
C LYS A 34 5.16 -13.11 13.15
N LEU A 35 5.70 -13.16 11.96
CA LEU A 35 5.37 -14.18 10.96
C LEU A 35 6.58 -15.06 10.70
N TYR A 36 6.31 -16.21 10.12
CA TYR A 36 7.33 -17.11 9.58
C TYR A 36 7.03 -17.37 8.11
N LEU A 37 8.04 -17.23 7.30
CA LEU A 37 8.00 -17.62 5.91
C LEU A 37 9.40 -18.09 5.50
N GLU A 38 9.47 -19.29 4.94
CA GLU A 38 10.74 -19.84 4.46
C GLU A 38 11.45 -18.86 3.50
N LYS A 39 12.77 -18.74 3.61
CA LYS A 39 13.61 -17.81 2.84
C LYS A 39 13.39 -16.32 3.12
N CYS A 40 12.66 -15.97 4.18
CA CYS A 40 12.57 -14.60 4.68
C CYS A 40 13.07 -14.52 6.12
N SER A 41 13.89 -13.52 6.43
CA SER A 41 14.38 -13.26 7.79
C SER A 41 13.51 -12.20 8.46
N PHE A 42 12.65 -12.61 9.43
CA PHE A 42 11.80 -11.68 10.17
C PHE A 42 12.49 -11.19 11.43
N GLN A 43 12.63 -9.88 11.57
CA GLN A 43 13.23 -9.21 12.73
C GLN A 43 12.25 -8.21 13.35
N LYS A 44 12.12 -8.22 14.69
CA LYS A 44 11.36 -7.20 15.41
C LYS A 44 12.19 -5.92 15.48
N VAL A 45 11.69 -4.84 14.89
CA VAL A 45 12.27 -3.51 14.92
C VAL A 45 11.15 -2.48 15.05
N ASP A 46 11.26 -1.59 16.02
CA ASP A 46 10.44 -0.40 16.09
C ASP A 46 11.10 0.71 15.26
N ILE A 47 10.48 1.10 14.15
CA ILE A 47 11.06 2.13 13.26
C ILE A 47 11.18 3.50 13.91
N ARG A 48 10.50 3.74 15.04
CA ARG A 48 10.61 4.96 15.85
C ARG A 48 11.92 5.00 16.64
N ASN A 49 12.48 3.82 16.94
CA ASN A 49 13.78 3.74 17.64
C ASN A 49 14.90 3.91 16.62
N ARG A 50 15.50 5.11 16.64
CA ARG A 50 16.57 5.49 15.73
C ARG A 50 17.78 4.54 15.80
N GLU A 51 18.22 4.20 17.03
CA GLU A 51 19.40 3.35 17.23
C GLU A 51 19.18 1.96 16.65
N ASP A 52 18.06 1.29 16.98
CA ASP A 52 17.72 -0.02 16.47
C ASP A 52 17.65 -0.05 14.93
N VAL A 53 17.10 1.01 14.32
CA VAL A 53 17.01 1.15 12.86
C VAL A 53 18.41 1.25 12.27
N PHE A 54 19.25 2.14 12.78
CA PHE A 54 20.60 2.37 12.25
C PHE A 54 21.50 1.13 12.39
N GLU A 55 21.51 0.49 13.56
CA GLU A 55 22.26 -0.74 13.78
C GLU A 55 21.79 -1.88 12.85
N SER A 56 20.47 -2.04 12.70
CA SER A 56 19.90 -3.07 11.85
C SER A 56 20.22 -2.84 10.37
N VAL A 57 20.04 -1.61 9.87
CA VAL A 57 20.36 -1.27 8.47
C VAL A 57 21.86 -1.44 8.20
N LYS A 58 22.72 -0.97 9.10
CA LYS A 58 24.18 -1.12 9.00
C LYS A 58 24.61 -2.58 8.97
N ARG A 59 24.04 -3.42 9.84
CA ARG A 59 24.35 -4.86 9.92
C ARG A 59 23.88 -5.61 8.68
N ILE A 60 22.66 -5.31 8.19
CA ILE A 60 22.08 -5.95 7.02
C ILE A 60 22.80 -5.48 5.74
N HIS A 61 23.12 -4.20 5.64
CA HIS A 61 23.69 -3.54 4.47
C HIS A 61 22.88 -3.85 3.20
N PRO A 62 21.61 -3.44 3.15
CA PRO A 62 20.72 -3.76 2.03
C PRO A 62 21.09 -3.00 0.76
N ASP A 63 20.81 -3.58 -0.41
CA ASP A 63 20.86 -2.88 -1.69
C ASP A 63 19.65 -1.93 -1.84
N VAL A 64 18.50 -2.36 -1.27
CA VAL A 64 17.22 -1.64 -1.37
C VAL A 64 16.48 -1.72 -0.03
N VAL A 65 15.90 -0.59 0.38
CA VAL A 65 14.92 -0.51 1.48
C VAL A 65 13.55 -0.27 0.88
N VAL A 66 12.60 -1.19 1.12
CA VAL A 66 11.18 -1.03 0.74
C VAL A 66 10.39 -0.71 2.00
N HIS A 67 9.96 0.55 2.12
CA HIS A 67 9.30 1.05 3.32
C HIS A 67 7.78 0.99 3.18
N THR A 68 7.17 -0.07 3.78
CA THR A 68 5.71 -0.27 3.79
C THR A 68 5.09 -0.10 5.17
N ALA A 69 5.89 0.02 6.23
CA ALA A 69 5.37 0.20 7.59
C ALA A 69 4.72 1.58 7.74
N ALA A 70 3.47 1.60 8.20
CA ALA A 70 2.73 2.81 8.53
C ALA A 70 1.51 2.48 9.39
N ILE A 71 1.01 3.45 10.14
CA ILE A 71 -0.37 3.45 10.63
C ILE A 71 -1.23 3.95 9.48
N THR A 72 -2.08 3.05 8.93
CA THR A 72 -2.89 3.32 7.72
C THR A 72 -4.37 3.56 8.01
N ASN A 73 -4.82 3.28 9.24
CA ASN A 73 -6.20 3.54 9.64
C ASN A 73 -6.40 5.04 9.85
N VAL A 74 -7.19 5.66 8.95
CA VAL A 74 -7.44 7.11 8.94
C VAL A 74 -8.01 7.58 10.27
N GLN A 75 -9.00 6.88 10.81
CA GLN A 75 -9.65 7.25 12.08
C GLN A 75 -8.66 7.17 13.25
N MET A 76 -7.81 6.15 13.30
CA MET A 76 -6.78 6.01 14.32
C MET A 76 -5.75 7.15 14.23
N CYS A 77 -5.35 7.53 13.02
CA CYS A 77 -4.44 8.66 12.82
C CYS A 77 -5.04 10.00 13.28
N ASP A 78 -6.36 10.20 13.10
CA ASP A 78 -7.03 11.40 13.59
C ASP A 78 -7.18 11.42 15.11
N GLN A 79 -7.37 10.24 15.73
CA GLN A 79 -7.52 10.09 17.19
C GLN A 79 -6.20 10.17 17.95
N ASP A 80 -5.12 9.64 17.39
CA ASP A 80 -3.76 9.64 17.97
C ASP A 80 -2.75 10.17 16.96
N ARG A 81 -2.72 11.50 16.82
CA ARG A 81 -1.85 12.19 15.89
C ARG A 81 -0.38 12.06 16.23
N GLU A 82 -0.05 12.01 17.52
CA GLU A 82 1.33 11.86 17.98
C GLU A 82 1.90 10.50 17.57
N LEU A 83 1.14 9.43 17.80
CA LEU A 83 1.51 8.09 17.37
C LEU A 83 1.62 8.00 15.84
N ALA A 84 0.63 8.57 15.12
CA ALA A 84 0.66 8.57 13.65
C ALA A 84 1.89 9.32 13.11
N TYR A 85 2.23 10.46 13.68
CA TYR A 85 3.42 11.24 13.33
C TYR A 85 4.71 10.48 13.62
N SER A 86 4.84 9.94 14.84
CA SER A 86 6.04 9.22 15.25
C SER A 86 6.34 8.00 14.37
N VAL A 87 5.30 7.28 13.91
CA VAL A 87 5.49 6.12 13.04
C VAL A 87 5.66 6.53 11.57
N ASN A 88 4.74 7.35 11.03
CA ASN A 88 4.68 7.62 9.59
C ASN A 88 5.71 8.68 9.14
N VAL A 89 6.12 9.60 10.03
CA VAL A 89 7.04 10.69 9.70
C VAL A 89 8.41 10.41 10.29
N GLU A 90 8.54 10.32 11.62
CA GLU A 90 9.86 10.12 12.25
C GLU A 90 10.43 8.74 11.95
N GLY A 91 9.59 7.69 11.91
CA GLY A 91 10.01 6.35 11.46
C GLY A 91 10.54 6.35 10.03
N THR A 92 9.90 7.11 9.13
CA THR A 92 10.37 7.30 7.74
C THR A 92 11.71 8.03 7.73
N ARG A 93 11.88 9.09 8.53
CA ARG A 93 13.14 9.84 8.66
C ARG A 93 14.28 8.92 9.09
N ASN A 94 14.09 8.15 10.15
CA ASN A 94 15.10 7.22 10.65
C ASN A 94 15.57 6.24 9.56
N LEU A 95 14.62 5.71 8.78
CA LEU A 95 14.94 4.75 7.72
C LEU A 95 15.64 5.42 6.53
N VAL A 96 15.24 6.62 6.11
CA VAL A 96 15.90 7.37 5.02
C VAL A 96 17.33 7.68 5.40
N GLU A 97 17.57 8.24 6.61
CA GLU A 97 18.90 8.57 7.09
C GLU A 97 19.81 7.34 7.23
N ALA A 98 19.27 6.23 7.76
CA ALA A 98 20.02 4.97 7.86
C ALA A 98 20.34 4.40 6.47
N SER A 99 19.39 4.47 5.51
CA SER A 99 19.59 4.02 4.12
C SER A 99 20.67 4.83 3.40
N ALA A 100 20.72 6.14 3.64
CA ALA A 100 21.74 7.04 3.10
C ALA A 100 23.16 6.65 3.55
N GLN A 101 23.33 6.19 4.81
CA GLN A 101 24.65 5.77 5.31
C GLN A 101 25.22 4.55 4.60
N VAL A 102 24.36 3.69 4.05
CA VAL A 102 24.79 2.47 3.33
C VAL A 102 24.60 2.57 1.83
N GLY A 103 24.10 3.71 1.32
CA GLY A 103 23.87 3.93 -0.11
C GLY A 103 22.72 3.12 -0.71
N ALA A 104 21.80 2.60 0.12
CA ALA A 104 20.67 1.77 -0.32
C ALA A 104 19.64 2.58 -1.10
N LYS A 105 19.09 2.04 -2.21
CA LYS A 105 17.92 2.63 -2.86
C LYS A 105 16.72 2.60 -1.90
N PHE A 106 15.97 3.70 -1.81
CA PHE A 106 14.82 3.81 -0.92
C PHE A 106 13.51 3.83 -1.69
N VAL A 107 12.66 2.83 -1.47
CA VAL A 107 11.31 2.76 -2.05
C VAL A 107 10.28 3.06 -0.97
N TYR A 108 9.59 4.19 -1.13
CA TYR A 108 8.58 4.66 -0.20
C TYR A 108 7.18 4.36 -0.72
N ILE A 109 6.39 3.64 0.08
CA ILE A 109 4.98 3.41 -0.23
C ILE A 109 4.16 4.55 0.37
N SER A 110 3.75 5.49 -0.49
CA SER A 110 2.79 6.55 -0.21
C SER A 110 1.35 6.06 -0.51
N THR A 111 0.41 6.97 -0.71
CA THR A 111 -1.02 6.68 -0.87
C THR A 111 -1.67 7.57 -1.93
N ASP A 112 -2.72 7.07 -2.57
CA ASP A 112 -3.63 7.85 -3.42
C ASP A 112 -4.38 8.96 -2.65
N LEU A 113 -4.49 8.82 -1.31
CA LEU A 113 -5.16 9.80 -0.45
C LEU A 113 -4.36 11.12 -0.28
N VAL A 114 -3.15 11.24 -0.83
CA VAL A 114 -2.46 12.54 -0.91
C VAL A 114 -3.20 13.52 -1.83
N TYR A 115 -4.04 13.02 -2.74
CA TYR A 115 -4.90 13.85 -3.59
C TYR A 115 -6.19 14.23 -2.90
N SER A 116 -6.79 15.36 -3.33
CA SER A 116 -7.97 15.94 -2.68
C SER A 116 -9.24 15.07 -2.78
N GLY A 117 -9.33 14.25 -3.82
CA GLY A 117 -10.53 13.49 -4.12
C GLY A 117 -11.67 14.31 -4.77
N ASP A 118 -11.39 15.52 -5.22
CA ASP A 118 -12.34 16.42 -5.89
C ASP A 118 -12.24 16.32 -7.44
N GLY A 119 -11.44 15.41 -7.96
CA GLY A 119 -11.23 15.12 -9.37
C GLY A 119 -11.15 13.63 -9.62
N SER A 120 -10.60 13.25 -10.77
CA SER A 120 -10.37 11.85 -11.14
C SER A 120 -9.11 11.70 -11.99
N PHE A 121 -8.54 10.50 -12.01
CA PHE A 121 -7.33 10.18 -12.78
C PHE A 121 -6.17 11.14 -12.51
N PHE A 122 -5.90 11.39 -11.21
CA PHE A 122 -4.80 12.26 -10.78
C PHE A 122 -3.47 11.77 -11.35
N THR A 123 -2.68 12.72 -11.87
CA THR A 123 -1.32 12.49 -12.36
C THR A 123 -0.30 12.83 -11.26
N GLU A 124 0.95 12.45 -11.45
CA GLU A 124 2.03 12.76 -10.51
C GLU A 124 2.32 14.26 -10.40
N GLU A 125 1.98 15.04 -11.45
CA GLU A 125 2.10 16.50 -11.52
C GLU A 125 0.96 17.22 -10.79
N THR A 126 -0.15 16.52 -10.50
CA THR A 126 -1.26 17.10 -9.74
C THR A 126 -0.79 17.46 -8.32
N PRO A 127 -0.92 18.73 -7.89
CA PRO A 127 -0.52 19.12 -6.55
C PRO A 127 -1.26 18.31 -5.47
N PRO A 128 -0.56 17.71 -4.51
CA PRO A 128 -1.20 17.04 -3.38
C PRO A 128 -2.05 18.01 -2.54
N ASN A 129 -3.20 17.54 -2.08
CA ASN A 129 -4.09 18.27 -1.17
C ASN A 129 -4.82 17.28 -0.24
N PRO A 130 -4.09 16.66 0.73
CA PRO A 130 -4.61 15.60 1.58
C PRO A 130 -5.72 16.10 2.51
N LYS A 131 -6.82 15.33 2.61
CA LYS A 131 -7.99 15.66 3.44
C LYS A 131 -7.95 15.02 4.83
N SER A 132 -7.09 14.02 5.08
CA SER A 132 -6.97 13.32 6.36
C SER A 132 -5.59 13.46 6.95
N TYR A 133 -5.48 13.34 8.28
CA TYR A 133 -4.19 13.41 8.95
C TYR A 133 -3.26 12.26 8.52
N TYR A 134 -3.80 11.06 8.31
CA TYR A 134 -3.05 9.97 7.68
C TYR A 134 -2.35 10.41 6.39
N ALA A 135 -3.13 10.97 5.46
CA ALA A 135 -2.59 11.39 4.17
C ALA A 135 -1.58 12.55 4.29
N GLN A 136 -1.77 13.46 5.28
CA GLN A 136 -0.80 14.50 5.61
C GLN A 136 0.53 13.88 6.06
N THR A 137 0.51 12.93 7.01
CA THR A 137 1.74 12.26 7.46
C THR A 137 2.44 11.50 6.33
N LYS A 138 1.68 10.91 5.40
CA LYS A 138 2.28 10.24 4.23
C LYS A 138 2.93 11.24 3.27
N LEU A 139 2.31 12.41 3.05
CA LEU A 139 2.88 13.48 2.23
C LEU A 139 4.16 14.07 2.88
N GLU A 140 4.17 14.28 4.20
CA GLU A 140 5.38 14.70 4.92
C GLU A 140 6.50 13.66 4.78
N GLY A 141 6.15 12.37 4.79
CA GLY A 141 7.10 11.29 4.48
C GLY A 141 7.66 11.39 3.05
N GLU A 142 6.86 11.78 2.04
CA GLU A 142 7.36 12.02 0.68
C GLU A 142 8.42 13.13 0.67
N GLU A 143 8.22 14.23 1.42
CA GLU A 143 9.17 15.34 1.48
C GLU A 143 10.49 14.92 2.16
N ILE A 144 10.42 14.08 3.20
CA ILE A 144 11.63 13.51 3.83
C ILE A 144 12.38 12.63 2.82
N VAL A 145 11.66 11.78 2.10
CA VAL A 145 12.27 10.86 1.12
C VAL A 145 12.96 11.62 -0.02
N LYS A 146 12.38 12.72 -0.49
CA LYS A 146 12.96 13.59 -1.53
C LYS A 146 14.29 14.26 -1.12
N SER A 147 14.60 14.32 0.17
CA SER A 147 15.90 14.82 0.64
C SER A 147 17.07 13.85 0.39
N TYR A 148 16.78 12.65 -0.12
CA TYR A 148 17.75 11.61 -0.43
C TYR A 148 17.79 11.31 -1.92
N ASP A 149 18.98 11.33 -2.56
CA ASP A 149 19.14 11.27 -4.04
C ASP A 149 19.02 9.86 -4.66
N ASN A 150 18.47 8.88 -3.99
CA ASN A 150 18.31 7.52 -4.51
C ASN A 150 16.98 6.91 -4.06
N TYR A 151 15.87 7.53 -4.49
CA TYR A 151 14.54 7.12 -4.06
C TYR A 151 13.58 6.79 -5.21
N ILE A 152 12.53 6.04 -4.86
CA ILE A 152 11.29 5.88 -5.62
C ILE A 152 10.13 6.09 -4.65
N ILE A 153 9.19 6.97 -4.98
CA ILE A 153 7.94 7.16 -4.24
C ILE A 153 6.80 6.54 -5.05
N LEU A 154 6.01 5.68 -4.41
CA LEU A 154 4.85 5.04 -5.02
C LEU A 154 3.57 5.51 -4.31
N ARG A 155 2.78 6.36 -4.96
CA ARG A 155 1.43 6.73 -4.53
C ARG A 155 0.51 5.57 -4.88
N LEU A 156 0.32 4.68 -3.91
CA LEU A 156 -0.34 3.39 -4.10
C LEU A 156 -1.85 3.53 -3.90
N ALA A 157 -2.61 3.01 -4.86
CA ALA A 157 -4.05 2.90 -4.75
C ALA A 157 -4.48 1.80 -3.77
N LEU A 158 -5.79 1.73 -3.50
CA LEU A 158 -6.39 0.63 -2.74
C LEU A 158 -5.92 -0.73 -3.27
N MET A 159 -5.32 -1.53 -2.40
CA MET A 159 -4.94 -2.90 -2.73
C MET A 159 -6.05 -3.91 -2.42
N TYR A 160 -6.10 -4.99 -3.20
CA TYR A 160 -6.95 -6.15 -2.95
C TYR A 160 -6.19 -7.46 -3.20
N GLY A 161 -6.75 -8.57 -2.72
CA GLY A 161 -6.15 -9.90 -2.73
C GLY A 161 -6.18 -10.50 -1.33
N TRP A 162 -5.33 -11.47 -1.05
CA TRP A 162 -5.32 -12.17 0.23
C TRP A 162 -4.15 -11.73 1.10
N GLY A 163 -4.47 -11.46 2.35
CA GLY A 163 -3.48 -11.12 3.37
C GLY A 163 -3.00 -12.32 4.18
N ASN A 164 -2.57 -12.05 5.40
CA ASN A 164 -2.26 -13.06 6.42
C ASN A 164 -3.28 -12.95 7.57
N VAL A 165 -3.12 -13.80 8.59
CA VAL A 165 -4.05 -13.88 9.73
C VAL A 165 -4.18 -12.59 10.56
N PHE A 166 -3.27 -11.63 10.38
CA PHE A 166 -3.26 -10.34 11.10
C PHE A 166 -3.72 -9.17 10.22
N THR A 167 -3.96 -9.40 8.93
CA THR A 167 -4.39 -8.35 7.99
C THR A 167 -5.85 -8.53 7.62
N ASN A 168 -6.53 -7.41 7.36
CA ASN A 168 -7.92 -7.39 6.94
C ASN A 168 -8.08 -6.37 5.80
N SER A 169 -7.86 -6.82 4.56
CA SER A 169 -8.10 -6.01 3.38
C SER A 169 -9.59 -5.88 3.07
N PHE A 170 -9.93 -4.98 2.14
CA PHE A 170 -11.32 -4.84 1.68
C PHE A 170 -11.86 -6.15 1.07
N SER A 171 -11.02 -6.89 0.36
CA SER A 171 -11.39 -8.22 -0.18
C SER A 171 -11.54 -9.29 0.90
N ASP A 172 -10.67 -9.30 1.93
CA ASP A 172 -10.80 -10.22 3.07
C ASP A 172 -12.11 -9.96 3.83
N TRP A 173 -12.45 -8.68 4.05
CA TRP A 173 -13.71 -8.28 4.68
C TRP A 173 -14.91 -8.71 3.85
N LEU A 174 -14.94 -8.40 2.54
CA LEU A 174 -16.03 -8.84 1.64
C LEU A 174 -16.19 -10.35 1.67
N HIS A 175 -15.10 -11.10 1.55
CA HIS A 175 -15.12 -12.57 1.59
C HIS A 175 -15.75 -13.09 2.89
N THR A 176 -15.32 -12.55 4.03
CA THR A 176 -15.80 -12.97 5.35
C THR A 176 -17.31 -12.70 5.52
N GLU A 177 -17.77 -11.51 5.14
CA GLU A 177 -19.16 -11.11 5.29
C GLU A 177 -20.09 -11.88 4.33
N LEU A 178 -19.72 -11.95 3.04
CA LEU A 178 -20.54 -12.59 2.02
C LEU A 178 -20.60 -14.13 2.20
N ARG A 179 -19.49 -14.75 2.62
CA ARG A 179 -19.47 -16.17 2.99
C ARG A 179 -20.40 -16.48 4.16
N ALA A 180 -20.47 -15.55 5.12
CA ALA A 180 -21.40 -15.66 6.25
C ALA A 180 -22.84 -15.25 5.92
N ARG A 181 -23.16 -14.97 4.65
CA ARG A 181 -24.45 -14.48 4.15
C ARG A 181 -24.93 -13.20 4.86
N ARG A 182 -23.99 -12.33 5.29
CA ARG A 182 -24.33 -11.05 5.90
C ARG A 182 -24.43 -9.96 4.81
N LYS A 183 -25.40 -9.08 4.96
CA LYS A 183 -25.56 -7.90 4.10
C LYS A 183 -24.43 -6.90 4.37
N VAL A 184 -23.79 -6.41 3.31
CA VAL A 184 -22.72 -5.41 3.36
C VAL A 184 -23.17 -4.11 2.71
N LYS A 185 -22.98 -2.98 3.41
CA LYS A 185 -23.20 -1.65 2.85
C LYS A 185 -21.94 -1.18 2.18
N VAL A 186 -22.02 -0.81 0.89
CA VAL A 186 -20.86 -0.43 0.10
C VAL A 186 -21.13 0.85 -0.68
N PHE A 187 -20.14 1.76 -0.73
CA PHE A 187 -20.30 3.09 -1.32
C PHE A 187 -20.39 3.03 -2.84
N VAL A 188 -21.41 3.70 -3.39
CA VAL A 188 -21.62 3.85 -4.84
C VAL A 188 -20.81 5.00 -5.45
N ASP A 189 -20.39 5.95 -4.63
CA ASP A 189 -19.75 7.22 -5.01
C ASP A 189 -18.32 7.37 -4.45
N GLN A 190 -17.69 6.28 -4.02
CA GLN A 190 -16.27 6.25 -3.66
C GLN A 190 -15.48 5.50 -4.73
N TYR A 191 -14.74 6.23 -5.55
CA TYR A 191 -13.98 5.69 -6.69
C TYR A 191 -12.49 5.57 -6.39
N ARG A 192 -11.86 4.51 -6.90
CA ARG A 192 -10.42 4.22 -6.85
C ARG A 192 -9.99 3.54 -8.15
N THR A 193 -8.70 3.33 -8.30
CA THR A 193 -8.08 2.41 -9.27
C THR A 193 -7.47 1.23 -8.51
N PRO A 194 -8.30 0.28 -7.98
CA PRO A 194 -7.80 -0.77 -7.11
C PRO A 194 -6.76 -1.63 -7.80
N ILE A 195 -5.69 -1.98 -7.10
CA ILE A 195 -4.61 -2.81 -7.62
C ILE A 195 -4.56 -4.17 -6.94
N TYR A 196 -4.36 -5.22 -7.72
CA TYR A 196 -4.07 -6.56 -7.19
C TYR A 196 -2.73 -6.56 -6.46
N ALA A 197 -2.69 -7.06 -5.23
CA ALA A 197 -1.51 -6.99 -4.37
C ALA A 197 -0.25 -7.57 -5.01
N VAL A 198 -0.39 -8.67 -5.76
CA VAL A 198 0.74 -9.30 -6.46
C VAL A 198 1.22 -8.41 -7.61
N ASP A 199 0.32 -7.73 -8.33
CA ASP A 199 0.73 -6.79 -9.39
C ASP A 199 1.49 -5.60 -8.80
N ALA A 200 1.07 -5.09 -7.63
CA ALA A 200 1.81 -4.04 -6.93
C ALA A 200 3.23 -4.51 -6.55
N VAL A 201 3.35 -5.73 -6.02
CA VAL A 201 4.66 -6.33 -5.68
C VAL A 201 5.54 -6.49 -6.92
N MET A 202 5.00 -6.99 -8.03
CA MET A 202 5.75 -7.18 -9.28
C MET A 202 6.18 -5.84 -9.90
N ALA A 203 5.32 -4.81 -9.79
CA ALA A 203 5.70 -3.46 -10.23
C ALA A 203 6.84 -2.88 -9.38
N ILE A 204 6.79 -3.03 -8.06
CA ILE A 204 7.89 -2.62 -7.17
C ILE A 204 9.17 -3.37 -7.55
N ASP A 205 9.11 -4.68 -7.73
CA ASP A 205 10.24 -5.52 -8.07
C ASP A 205 10.88 -5.11 -9.41
N GLU A 206 10.09 -4.80 -10.42
CA GLU A 206 10.60 -4.33 -11.70
C GLU A 206 11.22 -2.94 -11.59
N LEU A 207 10.60 -2.00 -10.87
CA LEU A 207 11.12 -0.65 -10.68
C LEU A 207 12.46 -0.64 -9.92
N ILE A 208 12.62 -1.47 -8.89
CA ILE A 208 13.90 -1.57 -8.18
C ILE A 208 15.01 -2.22 -9.00
N SER A 209 14.63 -3.05 -9.98
CA SER A 209 15.56 -3.74 -10.87
C SER A 209 16.03 -2.87 -12.03
N LYS A 210 15.32 -1.78 -12.31
CA LYS A 210 15.66 -0.78 -13.32
C LYS A 210 16.46 0.38 -12.70
N ASP A 211 17.21 1.11 -13.49
CA ASP A 211 17.94 2.30 -13.03
C ASP A 211 17.01 3.53 -12.91
N VAL A 212 15.90 3.33 -12.19
CA VAL A 212 14.94 4.38 -11.86
C VAL A 212 15.31 4.96 -10.50
N LYS A 213 15.43 6.29 -10.42
CA LYS A 213 15.70 7.00 -9.17
C LYS A 213 15.14 8.41 -9.20
N ASN A 214 14.86 8.96 -8.03
CA ASN A 214 14.35 10.32 -7.82
C ASN A 214 13.01 10.56 -8.55
N GLU A 215 12.16 9.53 -8.52
CA GLU A 215 10.90 9.53 -9.25
C GLU A 215 9.70 9.24 -8.35
N ILE A 216 8.58 9.84 -8.71
CA ILE A 216 7.27 9.57 -8.12
C ILE A 216 6.42 8.87 -9.18
N PHE A 217 5.72 7.81 -8.76
CA PHE A 217 4.76 7.10 -9.61
C PHE A 217 3.43 6.91 -8.89
N ASN A 218 2.36 7.12 -9.62
CA ASN A 218 1.05 6.61 -9.26
C ASN A 218 0.97 5.12 -9.60
N LEU A 219 0.67 4.28 -8.61
CA LEU A 219 0.58 2.84 -8.78
C LEU A 219 -0.82 2.34 -8.41
N GLY A 220 -1.62 2.04 -9.42
CA GLY A 220 -2.99 1.55 -9.33
C GLY A 220 -3.26 0.45 -10.34
N GLY A 221 -4.45 -0.14 -10.30
CA GLY A 221 -4.95 -1.02 -11.36
C GLY A 221 -5.38 -0.21 -12.58
N SER A 222 -5.65 -0.90 -13.69
CA SER A 222 -5.99 -0.26 -14.97
C SER A 222 -7.44 0.24 -15.05
N GLU A 223 -8.26 0.01 -14.02
CA GLU A 223 -9.69 0.32 -14.02
C GLU A 223 -10.06 1.26 -12.86
N ARG A 224 -10.74 2.40 -13.18
CA ARG A 224 -11.43 3.22 -12.20
C ARG A 224 -12.80 2.64 -11.91
N ILE A 225 -13.07 2.35 -10.62
CA ILE A 225 -14.28 1.65 -10.22
C ILE A 225 -14.73 2.13 -8.83
N SER A 226 -16.04 2.15 -8.57
CA SER A 226 -16.57 2.40 -7.24
C SER A 226 -16.39 1.19 -6.32
N ARG A 227 -16.48 1.42 -5.01
CA ARG A 227 -16.48 0.31 -4.04
C ARG A 227 -17.62 -0.67 -4.30
N TYR A 228 -18.79 -0.16 -4.69
CA TYR A 228 -19.96 -0.97 -4.98
C TYR A 228 -19.76 -1.86 -6.22
N GLU A 229 -19.30 -1.28 -7.33
CA GLU A 229 -19.00 -2.05 -8.54
C GLU A 229 -17.90 -3.09 -8.29
N PHE A 230 -16.87 -2.75 -7.50
CA PHE A 230 -15.86 -3.72 -7.06
C PHE A 230 -16.50 -4.90 -6.31
N ALA A 231 -17.41 -4.62 -5.36
CA ALA A 231 -18.07 -5.66 -4.58
C ALA A 231 -18.97 -6.56 -5.45
N LEU A 232 -19.64 -6.00 -6.47
CA LEU A 232 -20.41 -6.80 -7.44
C LEU A 232 -19.51 -7.74 -8.23
N LYS A 233 -18.39 -7.25 -8.79
CA LYS A 233 -17.40 -8.10 -9.50
C LYS A 233 -16.81 -9.16 -8.57
N PHE A 234 -16.55 -8.79 -7.30
CA PHE A 234 -16.06 -9.73 -6.30
C PHE A 234 -17.06 -10.85 -6.05
N ALA A 235 -18.36 -10.52 -5.87
CA ALA A 235 -19.40 -11.50 -5.65
C ALA A 235 -19.55 -12.44 -6.85
N ASP A 236 -19.53 -11.92 -8.06
CA ASP A 236 -19.62 -12.70 -9.29
C ASP A 236 -18.45 -13.69 -9.41
N VAL A 237 -17.21 -13.22 -9.30
CA VAL A 237 -16.00 -14.06 -9.40
C VAL A 237 -15.99 -15.16 -8.34
N PHE A 238 -16.40 -14.86 -7.09
CA PHE A 238 -16.35 -15.83 -5.98
C PHE A 238 -17.64 -16.62 -5.78
N GLY A 239 -18.70 -16.35 -6.57
CA GLY A 239 -19.96 -17.07 -6.53
C GLY A 239 -20.85 -16.71 -5.34
N TYR A 240 -20.81 -15.46 -4.89
CA TYR A 240 -21.70 -14.93 -3.84
C TYR A 240 -22.93 -14.26 -4.43
N SER A 241 -24.05 -14.23 -3.66
CA SER A 241 -25.25 -13.49 -4.10
C SER A 241 -25.01 -11.99 -4.03
N THR A 242 -25.29 -11.29 -5.11
CA THR A 242 -25.25 -9.82 -5.20
C THR A 242 -26.34 -9.14 -4.36
N ASP A 243 -27.42 -9.86 -3.99
CA ASP A 243 -28.49 -9.35 -3.13
C ASP A 243 -28.01 -9.01 -1.70
N LEU A 244 -26.82 -9.50 -1.33
CA LEU A 244 -26.16 -9.17 -0.06
C LEU A 244 -25.42 -7.82 -0.09
N ILE A 245 -25.24 -7.24 -1.28
CA ILE A 245 -24.47 -5.99 -1.45
C ILE A 245 -25.45 -4.82 -1.55
N ILE A 246 -25.47 -4.01 -0.52
CA ILE A 246 -26.41 -2.89 -0.38
C ILE A 246 -25.70 -1.59 -0.80
N PRO A 247 -26.12 -0.95 -1.92
CA PRO A 247 -25.57 0.31 -2.33
C PRO A 247 -25.94 1.43 -1.36
N VAL A 248 -24.95 2.23 -0.95
CA VAL A 248 -25.17 3.42 -0.11
C VAL A 248 -24.29 4.57 -0.57
N PRO A 249 -24.74 5.83 -0.54
CA PRO A 249 -23.87 6.97 -0.76
C PRO A 249 -22.98 7.24 0.46
N MET A 250 -21.78 7.79 0.27
CA MET A 250 -20.84 8.10 1.35
C MET A 250 -21.46 9.03 2.40
N ASP A 251 -22.24 10.01 1.96
CA ASP A 251 -22.89 11.01 2.84
C ASP A 251 -23.93 10.40 3.79
N SER A 252 -24.37 9.15 3.53
CA SER A 252 -25.28 8.42 4.44
C SER A 252 -24.61 7.88 5.70
N VAL A 253 -23.26 7.89 5.76
CA VAL A 253 -22.47 7.34 6.86
C VAL A 253 -21.73 8.46 7.58
N LYS A 254 -22.27 8.90 8.73
CA LYS A 254 -21.75 10.06 9.50
C LYS A 254 -20.28 9.97 9.91
N THR A 255 -19.72 8.78 10.05
CA THR A 255 -18.32 8.55 10.42
C THR A 255 -17.33 8.72 9.26
N TYR A 256 -17.81 8.92 8.03
CA TYR A 256 -16.99 9.00 6.82
C TYR A 256 -16.83 10.41 6.25
N LEU A 257 -17.11 11.46 7.06
CA LEU A 257 -17.14 12.88 6.65
C LEU A 257 -15.80 13.41 6.09
N ALA A 258 -14.69 12.69 6.27
CA ALA A 258 -13.36 13.07 5.75
C ALA A 258 -12.89 12.21 4.56
N GLY A 259 -13.74 11.35 3.99
CA GLY A 259 -13.36 10.44 2.92
C GLY A 259 -13.33 11.13 1.55
N ALA A 260 -12.21 11.08 0.86
CA ALA A 260 -12.11 11.52 -0.53
C ALA A 260 -13.01 10.66 -1.44
N LYS A 261 -13.89 11.31 -2.23
CA LYS A 261 -14.84 10.60 -3.11
C LYS A 261 -14.12 9.87 -4.24
N ASP A 262 -13.20 10.54 -4.91
CA ASP A 262 -12.49 9.95 -6.04
C ASP A 262 -10.98 10.22 -5.94
N CYS A 263 -10.20 9.20 -5.66
CA CYS A 263 -8.73 9.23 -5.71
C CYS A 263 -8.21 8.26 -6.78
N SER A 264 -8.94 8.13 -7.90
CA SER A 264 -8.45 7.35 -9.03
C SER A 264 -7.18 7.96 -9.61
N LEU A 265 -6.23 7.10 -9.95
CA LEU A 265 -4.91 7.46 -10.41
C LEU A 265 -4.78 7.30 -11.92
N ASN A 266 -4.10 8.23 -12.58
CA ASN A 266 -3.53 8.01 -13.89
C ASN A 266 -2.23 7.21 -13.71
N ILE A 267 -2.17 6.04 -14.30
CA ILE A 267 -1.04 5.10 -14.18
C ILE A 267 -0.13 5.07 -15.43
N ASN A 268 -0.32 5.96 -16.38
CA ASN A 268 0.39 5.91 -17.66
C ASN A 268 1.91 5.99 -17.47
N LYS A 269 2.39 6.80 -16.53
CA LYS A 269 3.82 6.94 -16.25
C LYS A 269 4.43 5.62 -15.80
N VAL A 270 3.88 4.96 -14.79
CA VAL A 270 4.40 3.67 -14.33
C VAL A 270 4.22 2.59 -15.39
N GLN A 271 3.06 2.56 -16.07
CA GLN A 271 2.77 1.56 -17.11
C GLN A 271 3.73 1.65 -18.31
N SER A 272 4.25 2.84 -18.64
CA SER A 272 5.26 2.99 -19.71
C SER A 272 6.62 2.36 -19.39
N ILE A 273 6.89 2.12 -18.11
CA ILE A 273 8.15 1.51 -17.64
C ILE A 273 8.00 0.00 -17.46
N LEU A 274 6.81 -0.47 -17.00
CA LEU A 274 6.59 -1.87 -16.73
C LEU A 274 6.54 -2.72 -18.00
N SER A 275 7.13 -3.90 -17.93
CA SER A 275 7.13 -4.90 -19.02
C SER A 275 5.82 -5.68 -19.11
N PHE A 276 4.94 -5.54 -18.13
CA PHE A 276 3.63 -6.18 -18.07
C PHE A 276 2.51 -5.14 -17.88
N LYS A 277 1.28 -5.53 -18.22
CA LYS A 277 0.10 -4.70 -17.99
C LYS A 277 -0.46 -4.92 -16.60
N LEU A 278 -0.72 -3.80 -15.89
CA LEU A 278 -1.45 -3.83 -14.64
C LEU A 278 -2.91 -4.26 -14.91
N LYS A 279 -3.37 -5.24 -14.15
CA LYS A 279 -4.69 -5.86 -14.35
C LYS A 279 -5.83 -4.91 -14.03
N ASN A 280 -6.96 -5.11 -14.71
CA ASN A 280 -8.25 -4.61 -14.23
C ASN A 280 -8.74 -5.44 -13.03
N VAL A 281 -9.84 -5.02 -12.43
CA VAL A 281 -10.36 -5.66 -11.20
C VAL A 281 -10.76 -7.12 -11.44
N GLU A 282 -11.43 -7.42 -12.54
CA GLU A 282 -11.90 -8.78 -12.85
C GLU A 282 -10.73 -9.75 -13.07
N GLU A 283 -9.72 -9.35 -13.86
CA GLU A 283 -8.50 -10.12 -14.09
C GLU A 283 -7.75 -10.39 -12.79
N GLY A 284 -7.62 -9.36 -11.93
CA GLY A 284 -6.96 -9.48 -10.64
C GLY A 284 -7.71 -10.39 -9.65
N LEU A 285 -9.06 -10.30 -9.60
CA LEU A 285 -9.90 -11.17 -8.77
C LEU A 285 -9.82 -12.63 -9.24
N ASN A 286 -9.84 -12.88 -10.56
CA ASN A 286 -9.64 -14.21 -11.11
C ASN A 286 -8.25 -14.78 -10.78
N SER A 287 -7.22 -13.92 -10.74
CA SER A 287 -5.87 -14.30 -10.28
C SER A 287 -5.85 -14.62 -8.78
N ALA A 288 -6.53 -13.80 -7.96
CA ALA A 288 -6.65 -14.01 -6.52
C ALA A 288 -7.44 -15.29 -6.16
N LYS A 289 -8.43 -15.68 -6.97
CA LYS A 289 -9.20 -16.92 -6.75
C LYS A 289 -8.36 -18.19 -6.94
N LYS A 290 -7.26 -18.11 -7.70
CA LYS A 290 -6.35 -19.24 -8.00
C LYS A 290 -5.17 -19.32 -7.04
N SER A 291 -4.90 -18.30 -6.20
CA SER A 291 -3.76 -18.18 -5.29
C SER A 291 -4.12 -18.66 -3.87
#